data_025a25c22733e21f8d0c7feb0df8c6aa
#
_entry.id   025a25c22733e21f8d0c7feb0df8c6aa
#
_cell.length_a   1.000
_cell.length_b   1.000
_cell.length_c   1.000
_cell.angle_alpha   90.00
_cell.angle_beta   90.00
_cell.angle_gamma   90.00
#
_symmetry.space_group_name_H-M   'P 1'
#
loop_
_entity.id
_entity.type
_entity.pdbx_description
1 polymer ?
#
loop_
_entity_poly.entity_id
_entity_poly.type
_entity_poly.pdbx_seq_one_letter_code
_entity_poly.pdbx_strand_id
1 'polypeptide(L)'
;PIDLCFAFHTDAGTAARDTTIGTLAIYTSVSEGKTELPSGERRITSREYADIVQSQIVADIRATYDQDWTRRGTKDRSYLESRTPAAPSMILELLSHQNFNDMKFGLDPAFRFLVSRSAYKGMLKYLSNRYGCPYAVQPLPVRSFAAELGDVGDNGYSVTISWRPREDRLEPTAKPK
;
A
#
# COMPACT_ATOMS: atom_id res chain seq x y z
N PRO A 1 -6.87 -9.36 17.81
CA PRO A 1 -6.49 -10.13 16.65
C PRO A 1 -5.84 -9.22 15.60
N ILE A 2 -4.92 -9.77 14.79
CA ILE A 2 -4.27 -9.09 13.67
C ILE A 2 -4.84 -9.73 12.40
N ASP A 3 -5.31 -8.91 11.46
CA ASP A 3 -5.93 -9.40 10.22
C ASP A 3 -4.93 -9.62 9.09
N LEU A 4 -3.87 -8.81 9.03
CA LEU A 4 -2.85 -8.82 7.98
C LEU A 4 -1.47 -8.50 8.55
N CYS A 5 -0.43 -9.04 7.90
CA CYS A 5 0.95 -8.62 8.10
C CYS A 5 1.54 -8.14 6.76
N PHE A 6 2.17 -6.99 6.78
CA PHE A 6 2.76 -6.35 5.61
C PHE A 6 4.20 -5.93 5.91
N ALA A 7 5.15 -6.50 5.19
CA ALA A 7 6.55 -6.10 5.23
C ALA A 7 6.88 -5.27 3.99
N PHE A 8 7.40 -4.08 4.19
CA PHE A 8 7.77 -3.15 3.11
C PHE A 8 9.28 -3.11 2.94
N HIS A 9 9.75 -3.48 1.75
CA HIS A 9 11.16 -3.59 1.42
C HIS A 9 11.48 -2.90 0.09
N THR A 10 12.77 -2.71 -0.12
CA THR A 10 13.39 -2.45 -1.42
C THR A 10 14.40 -3.54 -1.73
N ASP A 11 14.39 -4.02 -2.97
CA ASP A 11 15.18 -5.17 -3.40
C ASP A 11 16.68 -4.83 -3.57
N ALA A 12 17.52 -5.80 -3.28
CA ALA A 12 18.96 -5.77 -3.51
C ALA A 12 19.38 -6.97 -4.38
N GLY A 13 20.62 -6.96 -4.89
CA GLY A 13 21.15 -8.05 -5.69
C GLY A 13 20.54 -8.20 -7.08
N THR A 14 19.88 -7.16 -7.57
CA THR A 14 19.38 -7.11 -8.95
C THR A 14 20.50 -6.73 -9.92
N ALA A 15 20.48 -7.33 -11.12
CA ALA A 15 21.43 -6.96 -12.16
C ALA A 15 21.26 -5.49 -12.55
N ALA A 16 22.37 -4.78 -12.80
CA ALA A 16 22.33 -3.43 -13.35
C ALA A 16 21.61 -3.44 -14.70
N ARG A 17 20.64 -2.54 -14.85
CA ARG A 17 19.84 -2.37 -16.07
C ARG A 17 19.57 -0.88 -16.30
N ASP A 18 19.36 -0.53 -17.57
CA ASP A 18 19.01 0.84 -17.96
C ASP A 18 17.50 1.12 -17.84
N THR A 19 16.71 0.11 -17.47
CA THR A 19 15.25 0.19 -17.27
C THR A 19 14.89 -0.06 -15.83
N THR A 20 13.67 0.31 -15.43
CA THR A 20 13.12 0.02 -14.11
C THR A 20 13.07 -1.49 -13.84
N ILE A 21 13.40 -1.89 -12.61
CA ILE A 21 13.27 -3.27 -12.13
C ILE A 21 11.81 -3.57 -11.78
N GLY A 22 11.16 -2.64 -11.09
CA GLY A 22 9.75 -2.71 -10.72
C GLY A 22 9.45 -3.52 -9.46
N THR A 23 8.18 -3.86 -9.29
CA THR A 23 7.61 -4.36 -8.03
C THR A 23 7.45 -5.87 -8.00
N LEU A 24 7.95 -6.50 -6.93
CA LEU A 24 7.79 -7.93 -6.62
C LEU A 24 6.99 -8.06 -5.31
N ALA A 25 6.09 -9.05 -5.24
CA ALA A 25 5.47 -9.48 -3.99
C ALA A 25 5.91 -10.91 -3.63
N ILE A 26 6.04 -11.19 -2.34
CA ILE A 26 6.47 -12.48 -1.84
C ILE A 26 5.48 -12.96 -0.78
N TYR A 27 5.15 -14.23 -0.80
CA TYR A 27 4.32 -14.92 0.17
C TYR A 27 4.92 -16.30 0.50
N THR A 28 4.39 -16.98 1.50
CA THR A 28 4.79 -18.36 1.85
C THR A 28 3.56 -19.27 1.88
N SER A 29 3.48 -20.23 0.96
CA SER A 29 2.38 -21.21 0.91
C SER A 29 2.61 -22.44 1.79
N VAL A 30 3.87 -22.78 2.05
CA VAL A 30 4.26 -23.92 2.90
C VAL A 30 5.38 -23.50 3.85
N SER A 31 5.22 -23.76 5.13
CA SER A 31 6.25 -23.55 6.15
C SER A 31 6.35 -24.79 7.03
N GLU A 32 7.55 -25.38 7.13
CA GLU A 32 7.79 -26.61 7.90
C GLU A 32 6.82 -27.75 7.56
N GLY A 33 6.53 -27.91 6.28
CA GLY A 33 5.58 -28.90 5.77
C GLY A 33 4.10 -28.57 5.98
N LYS A 34 3.77 -27.44 6.64
CA LYS A 34 2.39 -27.03 6.92
C LYS A 34 1.89 -26.03 5.88
N THR A 35 0.67 -26.23 5.42
CA THR A 35 -0.07 -25.35 4.50
C THR A 35 -1.02 -24.41 5.22
N GLU A 36 -1.01 -24.42 6.55
CA GLU A 36 -1.83 -23.60 7.43
C GLU A 36 -0.99 -22.60 8.21
N LEU A 37 -1.55 -21.42 8.46
CA LEU A 37 -1.03 -20.41 9.38
C LEU A 37 -1.19 -20.91 10.82
N PRO A 38 -0.47 -20.35 11.80
CA PRO A 38 -0.71 -20.67 13.22
C PRO A 38 -2.15 -20.41 13.69
N SER A 39 -2.91 -19.56 12.99
CA SER A 39 -4.33 -19.33 13.23
C SER A 39 -5.25 -20.46 12.76
N GLY A 40 -4.73 -21.45 12.01
CA GLY A 40 -5.51 -22.51 11.36
C GLY A 40 -6.02 -22.13 9.95
N GLU A 41 -5.80 -20.92 9.50
CA GLU A 41 -6.17 -20.48 8.17
C GLU A 41 -5.18 -21.00 7.11
N ARG A 42 -5.66 -21.27 5.89
CA ARG A 42 -4.80 -21.72 4.81
C ARG A 42 -3.80 -20.65 4.38
N ARG A 43 -2.52 -20.98 4.26
CA ARG A 43 -1.46 -20.05 3.83
C ARG A 43 -1.65 -19.47 2.43
N ILE A 44 -2.42 -20.12 1.57
CA ILE A 44 -2.70 -19.62 0.22
C ILE A 44 -3.44 -18.28 0.22
N THR A 45 -4.11 -17.91 1.30
CA THR A 45 -4.72 -16.59 1.47
C THR A 45 -3.68 -15.46 1.45
N SER A 46 -2.44 -15.75 1.84
CA SER A 46 -1.31 -14.83 1.72
C SER A 46 -0.96 -14.51 0.25
N ARG A 47 -1.14 -15.49 -0.66
CA ARG A 47 -0.96 -15.26 -2.11
C ARG A 47 -2.02 -14.30 -2.65
N GLU A 48 -3.28 -14.52 -2.29
CA GLU A 48 -4.38 -13.66 -2.73
C GLU A 48 -4.17 -12.22 -2.23
N TYR A 49 -3.77 -12.09 -0.97
CA TYR A 49 -3.43 -10.80 -0.38
C TYR A 49 -2.29 -10.11 -1.14
N ALA A 50 -1.18 -10.82 -1.38
CA ALA A 50 -0.02 -10.31 -2.10
C ALA A 50 -0.37 -9.88 -3.53
N ASP A 51 -1.20 -10.67 -4.22
CA ASP A 51 -1.63 -10.39 -5.60
C ASP A 51 -2.50 -9.13 -5.70
N ILE A 52 -3.48 -8.98 -4.81
CA ILE A 52 -4.38 -7.83 -4.77
C ILE A 52 -3.59 -6.54 -4.47
N VAL A 53 -2.72 -6.55 -3.45
CA VAL A 53 -1.94 -5.37 -3.07
C VAL A 53 -0.95 -4.98 -4.16
N GLN A 54 -0.20 -5.94 -4.71
CA GLN A 54 0.75 -5.67 -5.79
C GLN A 54 0.04 -5.13 -7.04
N SER A 55 -1.09 -5.73 -7.40
CA SER A 55 -1.87 -5.29 -8.57
C SER A 55 -2.35 -3.85 -8.41
N GLN A 56 -2.82 -3.47 -7.22
CA GLN A 56 -3.24 -2.09 -6.95
C GLN A 56 -2.07 -1.11 -7.04
N ILE A 57 -0.92 -1.44 -6.45
CA ILE A 57 0.27 -0.59 -6.47
C ILE A 57 0.74 -0.37 -7.91
N VAL A 58 0.88 -1.44 -8.69
CA VAL A 58 1.36 -1.37 -10.07
C VAL A 58 0.37 -0.60 -10.96
N ALA A 59 -0.92 -0.79 -10.78
CA ALA A 59 -1.95 -0.07 -11.53
C ALA A 59 -1.87 1.45 -11.29
N ASP A 60 -1.73 1.87 -10.03
CA ASP A 60 -1.65 3.29 -9.68
C ASP A 60 -0.32 3.93 -10.16
N ILE A 61 0.80 3.21 -10.09
CA ILE A 61 2.08 3.67 -10.62
C ILE A 61 1.98 3.84 -12.14
N ARG A 62 1.41 2.88 -12.85
CA ARG A 62 1.24 2.95 -14.31
C ARG A 62 0.33 4.09 -14.74
N ALA A 63 -0.69 4.38 -13.97
CA ALA A 63 -1.62 5.47 -14.26
C ALA A 63 -1.02 6.86 -14.03
N THR A 64 0.06 6.99 -13.24
CA THR A 64 0.54 8.30 -12.76
C THR A 64 1.98 8.62 -13.11
N TYR A 65 2.86 7.62 -13.14
CA TYR A 65 4.31 7.81 -13.24
C TYR A 65 4.95 7.13 -14.47
N ASP A 66 4.73 5.83 -14.63
CA ASP A 66 5.39 5.03 -15.66
C ASP A 66 4.45 3.93 -16.16
N GLN A 67 3.94 4.06 -17.38
CA GLN A 67 3.01 3.10 -17.99
C GLN A 67 3.62 1.70 -18.13
N ASP A 68 4.94 1.64 -18.27
CA ASP A 68 5.70 0.40 -18.47
C ASP A 68 6.25 -0.18 -17.15
N TRP A 69 5.82 0.37 -16.00
CA TRP A 69 6.26 -0.11 -14.70
C TRP A 69 6.11 -1.63 -14.58
N THR A 70 7.22 -2.32 -14.30
CA THR A 70 7.26 -3.76 -14.31
C THR A 70 6.57 -4.37 -13.08
N ARG A 71 5.58 -5.22 -13.34
CA ARG A 71 5.03 -6.13 -12.35
C ARG A 71 5.80 -7.45 -12.40
N ARG A 72 6.67 -7.69 -11.43
CA ARG A 72 7.51 -8.92 -11.35
C ARG A 72 6.73 -10.15 -10.87
N GLY A 73 5.44 -9.99 -10.64
CA GLY A 73 4.53 -11.05 -10.16
C GLY A 73 4.67 -11.34 -8.67
N THR A 74 4.07 -12.46 -8.25
CA THR A 74 4.16 -12.96 -6.88
C THR A 74 5.07 -14.19 -6.83
N LYS A 75 5.93 -14.28 -5.81
CA LYS A 75 6.83 -15.42 -5.61
C LYS A 75 6.55 -16.12 -4.29
N ASP A 76 6.48 -17.44 -4.34
CA ASP A 76 6.41 -18.29 -3.16
C ASP A 76 7.83 -18.51 -2.62
N ARG A 77 8.14 -17.92 -1.46
CA ARG A 77 9.44 -18.03 -0.80
C ARG A 77 9.27 -17.97 0.70
N SER A 78 10.04 -18.79 1.40
CA SER A 78 9.99 -18.90 2.86
C SER A 78 10.95 -17.91 3.54
N TYR A 79 10.53 -16.67 3.69
CA TYR A 79 11.21 -15.67 4.51
C TYR A 79 10.56 -15.54 5.89
N LEU A 80 11.29 -15.04 6.87
CA LEU A 80 10.79 -14.92 8.24
C LEU A 80 9.47 -14.15 8.29
N GLU A 81 9.41 -12.98 7.66
CA GLU A 81 8.26 -12.08 7.67
C GLU A 81 7.04 -12.60 6.92
N SER A 82 7.21 -13.56 6.01
CA SER A 82 6.10 -14.18 5.27
C SER A 82 5.68 -15.54 5.83
N ARG A 83 6.52 -16.22 6.65
CA ARG A 83 6.20 -17.55 7.18
C ARG A 83 5.75 -17.59 8.63
N THR A 84 6.22 -16.64 9.48
CA THR A 84 5.97 -16.67 10.93
C THR A 84 4.66 -16.03 11.37
N PRO A 85 4.08 -15.02 10.68
CA PRO A 85 2.82 -14.42 11.14
C PRO A 85 1.68 -15.43 11.22
N ALA A 86 0.79 -15.21 12.19
CA ALA A 86 -0.44 -15.99 12.36
C ALA A 86 -1.61 -15.52 11.48
N ALA A 87 -1.41 -14.47 10.69
CA ALA A 87 -2.37 -13.90 9.75
C ALA A 87 -1.79 -13.91 8.32
N PRO A 88 -2.61 -13.74 7.27
CA PRO A 88 -2.13 -13.56 5.91
C PRO A 88 -1.05 -12.51 5.84
N SER A 89 0.07 -12.86 5.21
CA SER A 89 1.29 -12.05 5.25
C SER A 89 1.95 -11.96 3.87
N MET A 90 2.54 -10.80 3.59
CA MET A 90 3.31 -10.59 2.37
C MET A 90 4.53 -9.71 2.63
N ILE A 91 5.52 -9.86 1.77
CA ILE A 91 6.64 -8.92 1.62
C ILE A 91 6.45 -8.22 0.29
N LEU A 92 6.53 -6.90 0.29
CA LEU A 92 6.57 -6.09 -0.90
C LEU A 92 8.02 -5.65 -1.13
N GLU A 93 8.59 -6.04 -2.26
CA GLU A 93 9.81 -5.45 -2.82
C GLU A 93 9.36 -4.40 -3.82
N LEU A 94 9.22 -3.14 -3.39
CA LEU A 94 8.64 -2.08 -4.20
C LEU A 94 9.43 -1.82 -5.48
N LEU A 95 10.73 -1.72 -5.33
CA LEU A 95 11.70 -1.35 -6.36
C LEU A 95 13.10 -1.79 -5.92
N SER A 96 14.09 -1.68 -6.80
CA SER A 96 15.49 -1.96 -6.44
C SER A 96 16.23 -0.68 -6.04
N HIS A 97 16.74 -0.64 -4.81
CA HIS A 97 17.58 0.47 -4.35
C HIS A 97 18.98 0.47 -4.99
N GLN A 98 19.34 -0.55 -5.75
CA GLN A 98 20.58 -0.64 -6.53
C GLN A 98 20.38 -0.22 -7.99
N ASN A 99 19.15 0.05 -8.42
CA ASN A 99 18.82 0.49 -9.75
C ASN A 99 18.54 2.00 -9.78
N PHE A 100 19.30 2.75 -10.59
CA PHE A 100 19.19 4.19 -10.64
C PHE A 100 17.82 4.67 -11.17
N ASN A 101 17.24 3.94 -12.14
CA ASN A 101 15.95 4.31 -12.69
C ASN A 101 14.82 4.09 -11.68
N ASP A 102 14.87 3.01 -10.88
CA ASP A 102 13.94 2.79 -9.78
C ASP A 102 14.09 3.88 -8.70
N MET A 103 15.32 4.26 -8.37
CA MET A 103 15.59 5.23 -7.31
C MET A 103 15.19 6.66 -7.66
N LYS A 104 15.09 7.02 -8.94
CA LYS A 104 14.48 8.30 -9.35
C LYS A 104 13.06 8.43 -8.81
N PHE A 105 12.27 7.35 -8.84
CA PHE A 105 10.94 7.29 -8.26
C PHE A 105 11.00 7.16 -6.74
N GLY A 106 11.85 6.26 -6.23
CA GLY A 106 11.96 6.00 -4.78
C GLY A 106 12.36 7.21 -3.94
N LEU A 107 13.05 8.19 -4.52
CA LEU A 107 13.44 9.43 -3.85
C LEU A 107 12.34 10.52 -3.92
N ASP A 108 11.34 10.38 -4.79
CA ASP A 108 10.23 11.32 -4.89
C ASP A 108 9.22 11.12 -3.75
N PRO A 109 8.99 12.11 -2.88
CA PRO A 109 7.99 12.02 -1.81
C PRO A 109 6.56 11.80 -2.32
N ALA A 110 6.22 12.34 -3.50
CA ALA A 110 4.89 12.16 -4.07
C ALA A 110 4.67 10.72 -4.56
N PHE A 111 5.69 10.10 -5.13
CA PHE A 111 5.67 8.67 -5.46
C PHE A 111 5.50 7.80 -4.21
N ARG A 112 6.26 8.09 -3.16
CA ARG A 112 6.13 7.35 -1.88
C ARG A 112 4.74 7.47 -1.28
N PHE A 113 4.13 8.65 -1.34
CA PHE A 113 2.74 8.85 -0.89
C PHE A 113 1.76 8.03 -1.74
N LEU A 114 1.90 8.07 -3.07
CA LEU A 114 1.07 7.27 -3.98
C LEU A 114 1.16 5.78 -3.65
N VAL A 115 2.37 5.23 -3.51
CA VAL A 115 2.57 3.81 -3.21
C VAL A 115 1.98 3.42 -1.86
N SER A 116 2.17 4.24 -0.82
CA SER A 116 1.59 3.98 0.50
C SER A 116 0.06 3.96 0.44
N ARG A 117 -0.54 4.89 -0.32
CA ARG A 117 -1.99 4.93 -0.54
C ARG A 117 -2.48 3.74 -1.36
N SER A 118 -1.72 3.32 -2.37
CA SER A 118 -2.05 2.14 -3.19
C SER A 118 -2.00 0.85 -2.38
N ALA A 119 -1.00 0.69 -1.52
CA ALA A 119 -0.93 -0.43 -0.59
C ALA A 119 -2.15 -0.45 0.34
N TYR A 120 -2.50 0.69 0.94
CA TYR A 120 -3.70 0.85 1.76
C TYR A 120 -4.98 0.44 1.00
N LYS A 121 -5.17 0.91 -0.23
CA LYS A 121 -6.31 0.52 -1.08
C LYS A 121 -6.34 -0.99 -1.34
N GLY A 122 -5.19 -1.58 -1.65
CA GLY A 122 -5.06 -3.03 -1.86
C GLY A 122 -5.42 -3.84 -0.61
N MET A 123 -4.97 -3.41 0.57
CA MET A 123 -5.34 -4.01 1.86
C MET A 123 -6.85 -3.92 2.11
N LEU A 124 -7.44 -2.76 1.89
CA LEU A 124 -8.90 -2.59 2.04
C LEU A 124 -9.69 -3.47 1.07
N LYS A 125 -9.24 -3.63 -0.18
CA LYS A 125 -9.88 -4.53 -1.15
C LYS A 125 -9.83 -5.98 -0.66
N TYR A 126 -8.68 -6.43 -0.19
CA TYR A 126 -8.54 -7.77 0.34
C TYR A 126 -9.46 -8.00 1.56
N LEU A 127 -9.47 -7.07 2.52
CA LEU A 127 -10.33 -7.16 3.71
C LEU A 127 -11.81 -7.11 3.35
N SER A 128 -12.19 -6.24 2.42
CA SER A 128 -13.56 -6.17 1.91
C SER A 128 -14.01 -7.50 1.31
N ASN A 129 -13.18 -8.11 0.46
CA ASN A 129 -13.47 -9.42 -0.12
C ASN A 129 -13.54 -10.52 0.94
N ARG A 130 -12.60 -10.51 1.89
CA ARG A 130 -12.50 -11.53 2.94
C ARG A 130 -13.69 -11.52 3.92
N TYR A 131 -14.13 -10.33 4.31
CA TYR A 131 -15.17 -10.17 5.34
C TYR A 131 -16.56 -9.80 4.78
N GLY A 132 -16.68 -9.65 3.45
CA GLY A 132 -17.93 -9.23 2.83
C GLY A 132 -18.38 -7.84 3.24
N CYS A 133 -17.45 -6.98 3.67
CA CYS A 133 -17.76 -5.61 4.08
C CYS A 133 -17.59 -4.62 2.92
N PRO A 134 -18.26 -3.45 2.96
CA PRO A 134 -18.12 -2.46 1.91
C PRO A 134 -16.68 -1.97 1.75
N TYR A 135 -16.21 -1.89 0.50
CA TYR A 135 -14.96 -1.23 0.16
C TYR A 135 -15.15 0.28 0.27
N ALA A 136 -14.46 0.91 1.20
CA ALA A 136 -14.51 2.36 1.38
C ALA A 136 -13.11 2.92 1.65
N VAL A 137 -12.69 3.85 0.81
CA VAL A 137 -11.37 4.48 0.89
C VAL A 137 -11.50 5.86 1.52
N GLN A 138 -10.62 6.15 2.47
CA GLN A 138 -10.55 7.46 3.10
C GLN A 138 -10.20 8.53 2.04
N PRO A 139 -10.85 9.71 2.06
CA PRO A 139 -10.48 10.83 1.19
C PRO A 139 -9.04 11.26 1.33
N LEU A 140 -8.50 11.89 0.29
CA LEU A 140 -7.19 12.53 0.37
C LEU A 140 -7.20 13.66 1.41
N PRO A 141 -6.03 13.96 2.02
CA PRO A 141 -5.88 15.12 2.89
C PRO A 141 -6.37 16.40 2.21
N VAL A 142 -7.06 17.24 2.94
CA VAL A 142 -7.56 18.52 2.46
C VAL A 142 -6.43 19.46 2.04
N ARG A 143 -6.74 20.42 1.17
CA ARG A 143 -5.82 21.51 0.78
C ARG A 143 -6.17 22.79 1.49
N SER A 144 -5.20 23.68 1.59
CA SER A 144 -5.40 25.04 2.14
C SER A 144 -6.07 25.01 3.51
N PHE A 145 -5.66 24.05 4.37
CA PHE A 145 -6.13 24.02 5.73
C PHE A 145 -5.66 25.27 6.47
N ALA A 146 -6.58 26.03 7.04
CA ALA A 146 -6.29 27.18 7.87
C ALA A 146 -7.16 27.17 9.12
N ALA A 147 -6.60 27.65 10.22
CA ALA A 147 -7.30 27.89 11.46
C ALA A 147 -7.06 29.34 11.88
N GLU A 148 -8.12 30.11 12.05
CA GLU A 148 -8.07 31.49 12.45
C GLU A 148 -8.71 31.66 13.83
N LEU A 149 -7.99 32.31 14.72
CA LEU A 149 -8.49 32.66 16.04
C LEU A 149 -9.28 33.95 15.95
N GLY A 150 -10.56 33.89 16.30
CA GLY A 150 -11.44 35.06 16.40
C GLY A 150 -11.70 35.46 17.85
N ASP A 151 -11.87 36.75 18.08
CA ASP A 151 -12.27 37.28 19.38
C ASP A 151 -13.78 37.09 19.58
N VAL A 152 -14.21 36.62 20.72
CA VAL A 152 -15.62 36.34 21.04
C VAL A 152 -16.03 37.11 22.30
N GLY A 153 -15.53 38.33 22.49
CA GLY A 153 -15.89 39.17 23.63
C GLY A 153 -15.64 38.50 24.99
N ASP A 154 -16.47 38.80 25.99
CA ASP A 154 -16.27 38.39 27.40
C ASP A 154 -16.38 36.86 27.66
N ASN A 155 -16.76 36.05 26.67
CA ASN A 155 -17.09 34.64 26.83
C ASN A 155 -16.09 33.64 26.19
N GLY A 156 -14.92 34.08 25.74
CA GLY A 156 -13.88 33.19 25.22
C GLY A 156 -13.48 33.48 23.76
N TYR A 157 -12.82 32.49 23.15
CA TYR A 157 -12.29 32.58 21.78
C TYR A 157 -13.06 31.66 20.83
N SER A 158 -13.24 32.11 19.58
CA SER A 158 -13.70 31.25 18.50
C SER A 158 -12.52 30.79 17.65
N VAL A 159 -12.63 29.60 17.06
CA VAL A 159 -11.68 29.11 16.05
C VAL A 159 -12.45 28.82 14.77
N THR A 160 -12.12 29.55 13.72
CA THR A 160 -12.66 29.29 12.38
C THR A 160 -11.70 28.40 11.64
N ILE A 161 -12.19 27.22 11.20
CA ILE A 161 -11.42 26.26 10.42
C ILE A 161 -11.92 26.31 8.98
N SER A 162 -11.00 26.48 8.04
CA SER A 162 -11.30 26.47 6.61
C SER A 162 -10.39 25.49 5.89
N TRP A 163 -10.90 24.88 4.81
CA TRP A 163 -10.14 23.96 3.96
C TRP A 163 -10.76 23.88 2.57
N ARG A 164 -10.00 23.27 1.64
CA ARG A 164 -10.50 22.90 0.32
C ARG A 164 -10.42 21.37 0.17
N PRO A 165 -11.48 20.71 -0.33
CA PRO A 165 -11.45 19.29 -0.61
C PRO A 165 -10.46 18.99 -1.73
N ARG A 166 -9.93 17.76 -1.74
CA ARG A 166 -9.07 17.23 -2.81
C ARG A 166 -9.72 16.00 -3.42
N GLU A 167 -9.94 16.04 -4.72
CA GLU A 167 -10.39 14.85 -5.47
C GLU A 167 -9.25 13.84 -5.62
N ASP A 168 -9.59 12.57 -5.45
CA ASP A 168 -8.72 11.44 -5.77
C ASP A 168 -9.10 10.87 -7.14
N ARG A 169 -8.29 11.19 -8.16
CA ARG A 169 -8.53 10.70 -9.52
C ARG A 169 -8.36 9.18 -9.68
N LEU A 170 -7.56 8.56 -8.80
CA LEU A 170 -7.31 7.12 -8.80
C LEU A 170 -8.34 6.35 -7.94
N GLU A 171 -9.16 7.08 -7.17
CA GLU A 171 -10.20 6.49 -6.33
C GLU A 171 -11.41 7.43 -6.22
N PRO A 172 -12.25 7.48 -7.27
CA PRO A 172 -13.37 8.41 -7.32
C PRO A 172 -14.44 8.18 -6.23
N THR A 173 -14.41 7.02 -5.57
CA THR A 173 -15.33 6.70 -4.45
C THR A 173 -14.91 7.39 -3.15
N ALA A 174 -13.66 7.79 -3.01
CA ALA A 174 -13.10 8.48 -1.85
C ALA A 174 -13.49 9.97 -1.86
N LYS A 175 -14.78 10.24 -1.71
CA LYS A 175 -15.31 11.62 -1.71
C LYS A 175 -15.09 12.29 -0.37
N PRO A 176 -14.51 13.51 -0.33
CA PRO A 176 -14.47 14.30 0.90
C PRO A 176 -15.91 14.69 1.28
N LYS A 177 -16.19 14.61 2.57
CA LYS A 177 -17.46 15.04 3.17
C LYS A 177 -17.42 16.52 3.54
#